data_ba98b1164f878b052ba42a1b1394bc1f
#
_entry.id   ba98b1164f878b052ba42a1b1394bc1f
#
_cell.length_a   1.000
_cell.length_b   1.000
_cell.length_c   1.000
_cell.angle_alpha   90.00
_cell.angle_beta   90.00
_cell.angle_gamma   90.00
#
_symmetry.space_group_name_H-M   'P 1'
#
loop_
_entity.id
_entity.type
_entity.pdbx_description
1 polymer ?
#
loop_
_entity_poly.entity_id
_entity_poly.type
_entity_poly.pdbx_seq_one_letter_code
_entity_poly.pdbx_strand_id
1 'polypeptide(L)'
;MTSTVSRALAFRCRTAVAGILATCAASIAIAVTPAVKQPQVDSPQRLLLIGNSYLYYGDSMHNHLRRIAAAAEPSWAKTLEYKSATIGGASLRDHNIDWLTKPGQIGVKEPFQLVILQGHSAAALSEKRQETFRQAAIEANKLITSRGGKTALYMTHAYVPPHKEANPNSIRQIEAFYIKMGNELNALVIPVGLAFEEAYRRHPEMKLHKAYDGSHPSLIGTYLAAATTFGAVYGRPTVGNSFDAFGEIDAATLKKLQQVADDTVKKFFGR
;
A
#
# COMPACT_ATOMS: atom_id res chain seq x y z
N MET A 1 -92.18 -29.97 31.35
CA MET A 1 -91.39 -31.13 31.04
C MET A 1 -90.96 -31.00 29.56
N THR A 2 -90.08 -30.12 29.24
CA THR A 2 -89.66 -29.87 27.88
C THR A 2 -88.19 -29.61 27.87
N SER A 3 -87.40 -30.46 27.26
CA SER A 3 -85.93 -30.33 27.09
C SER A 3 -85.65 -29.53 25.85
N THR A 4 -84.85 -28.48 26.02
CA THR A 4 -84.38 -27.65 24.95
C THR A 4 -82.92 -28.02 24.61
N VAL A 5 -82.67 -28.46 23.40
CA VAL A 5 -81.40 -28.84 22.88
C VAL A 5 -80.76 -27.57 22.28
N SER A 6 -79.64 -27.13 22.85
CA SER A 6 -78.78 -26.07 22.28
C SER A 6 -77.79 -26.64 21.31
N ARG A 7 -77.82 -26.10 20.04
CA ARG A 7 -76.82 -26.37 18.99
C ARG A 7 -75.69 -25.38 19.19
N ALA A 8 -74.45 -25.88 19.43
CA ALA A 8 -73.25 -25.09 19.40
C ALA A 8 -72.73 -24.97 17.97
N LEU A 9 -72.59 -23.76 17.50
CA LEU A 9 -71.94 -23.44 16.21
C LEU A 9 -70.41 -23.35 16.41
N ALA A 10 -69.65 -24.25 15.78
CA ALA A 10 -68.21 -24.21 15.81
C ALA A 10 -67.69 -23.27 14.71
N PHE A 11 -67.12 -22.12 15.13
CA PHE A 11 -66.40 -21.19 14.24
C PHE A 11 -64.96 -21.73 14.05
N ARG A 12 -64.63 -22.15 12.82
CA ARG A 12 -63.25 -22.51 12.46
C ARG A 12 -62.52 -21.23 12.03
N CYS A 13 -61.65 -20.74 12.89
CA CYS A 13 -60.71 -19.68 12.55
C CYS A 13 -59.56 -20.26 11.70
N ARG A 14 -59.50 -19.88 10.44
CA ARG A 14 -58.35 -20.16 9.54
C ARG A 14 -57.32 -19.05 9.69
N THR A 15 -56.28 -19.30 10.47
CA THR A 15 -55.09 -18.46 10.53
C THR A 15 -54.26 -18.68 9.28
N ALA A 16 -54.24 -17.69 8.38
CA ALA A 16 -53.31 -17.61 7.26
C ALA A 16 -51.96 -17.13 7.78
N VAL A 17 -50.95 -17.99 7.81
CA VAL A 17 -49.55 -17.61 8.09
C VAL A 17 -48.98 -17.10 6.78
N ALA A 18 -48.87 -15.78 6.65
CA ALA A 18 -48.12 -15.15 5.55
C ALA A 18 -46.63 -15.24 5.89
N GLY A 19 -45.93 -16.19 5.26
CA GLY A 19 -44.48 -16.28 5.33
C GLY A 19 -43.82 -15.13 4.56
N ILE A 20 -43.19 -14.20 5.27
CA ILE A 20 -42.34 -13.17 4.70
C ILE A 20 -41.01 -13.85 4.37
N LEU A 21 -40.79 -14.16 3.10
CA LEU A 21 -39.45 -14.51 2.58
C LEU A 21 -38.60 -13.24 2.54
N ALA A 22 -37.77 -13.04 3.58
CA ALA A 22 -36.73 -12.04 3.57
C ALA A 22 -35.61 -12.53 2.60
N THR A 23 -35.61 -12.04 1.40
CA THR A 23 -34.47 -12.20 0.48
C THR A 23 -33.30 -11.34 0.98
N CYS A 24 -32.34 -11.96 1.69
CA CYS A 24 -31.04 -11.36 1.93
C CYS A 24 -30.33 -11.17 0.60
N ALA A 25 -30.42 -9.99 0.00
CA ALA A 25 -29.54 -9.60 -1.07
C ALA A 25 -28.13 -9.44 -0.50
N ALA A 26 -27.30 -10.47 -0.63
CA ALA A 26 -25.88 -10.37 -0.36
C ALA A 26 -25.30 -9.38 -1.39
N SER A 27 -25.00 -8.17 -0.97
CA SER A 27 -24.24 -7.22 -1.76
C SER A 27 -22.85 -7.81 -1.99
N ILE A 28 -22.61 -8.33 -3.18
CA ILE A 28 -21.27 -8.72 -3.62
C ILE A 28 -20.49 -7.42 -3.73
N ALA A 29 -19.70 -7.08 -2.73
CA ALA A 29 -18.73 -6.01 -2.83
C ALA A 29 -17.72 -6.44 -3.91
N ILE A 30 -17.83 -5.82 -5.10
CA ILE A 30 -16.84 -6.01 -6.16
C ILE A 30 -15.52 -5.48 -5.59
N ALA A 31 -14.55 -6.38 -5.40
CA ALA A 31 -13.22 -6.00 -4.95
C ALA A 31 -12.64 -5.01 -5.97
N VAL A 32 -12.33 -3.81 -5.51
CA VAL A 32 -11.71 -2.78 -6.36
C VAL A 32 -10.29 -3.26 -6.66
N THR A 33 -9.98 -3.45 -7.96
CA THR A 33 -8.65 -3.87 -8.42
C THR A 33 -7.87 -2.67 -8.96
N PRO A 34 -6.52 -2.70 -8.92
CA PRO A 34 -5.71 -1.64 -9.52
C PRO A 34 -5.90 -1.62 -11.04
N ALA A 35 -6.16 -0.43 -11.60
CA ALA A 35 -6.24 -0.23 -13.04
C ALA A 35 -4.86 -0.29 -13.70
N VAL A 36 -3.86 0.29 -13.05
CA VAL A 36 -2.45 0.24 -13.50
C VAL A 36 -1.81 -1.03 -12.93
N LYS A 37 -1.56 -2.00 -13.81
CA LYS A 37 -1.01 -3.33 -13.44
C LYS A 37 0.45 -3.53 -13.85
N GLN A 38 0.99 -2.64 -14.66
CA GLN A 38 2.35 -2.72 -15.17
C GLN A 38 3.11 -1.43 -14.87
N PRO A 39 4.44 -1.48 -14.76
CA PRO A 39 5.25 -0.28 -14.70
C PRO A 39 4.91 0.66 -15.87
N GLN A 40 4.73 1.95 -15.55
CA GLN A 40 4.39 2.97 -16.56
C GLN A 40 5.62 3.63 -17.19
N VAL A 41 6.79 3.31 -16.68
CA VAL A 41 8.09 3.76 -17.17
C VAL A 41 8.96 2.53 -17.29
N ASP A 42 9.56 2.34 -18.46
CA ASP A 42 10.51 1.26 -18.64
C ASP A 42 11.83 1.59 -17.93
N SER A 43 12.23 0.70 -17.00
CA SER A 43 13.50 0.76 -16.27
C SER A 43 13.89 2.16 -15.78
N PRO A 44 13.05 2.82 -14.96
CA PRO A 44 13.31 4.20 -14.55
C PRO A 44 14.59 4.30 -13.71
N GLN A 45 15.45 5.26 -14.06
CA GLN A 45 16.73 5.49 -13.39
C GLN A 45 16.73 6.77 -12.53
N ARG A 46 15.79 7.69 -12.74
CA ARG A 46 15.62 8.91 -11.94
C ARG A 46 14.32 8.83 -11.15
N LEU A 47 14.46 8.50 -9.86
CA LEU A 47 13.33 8.34 -8.93
C LEU A 47 13.40 9.38 -7.81
N LEU A 48 12.24 9.91 -7.46
CA LEU A 48 12.07 10.72 -6.26
C LEU A 48 11.04 10.08 -5.34
N LEU A 49 11.39 9.89 -4.07
CA LEU A 49 10.50 9.43 -3.02
C LEU A 49 10.14 10.63 -2.14
N ILE A 50 8.85 10.92 -1.99
CA ILE A 50 8.36 12.02 -1.15
C ILE A 50 7.48 11.44 -0.05
N GLY A 51 7.78 11.76 1.21
CA GLY A 51 7.00 11.25 2.34
C GLY A 51 7.59 11.60 3.70
N ASN A 52 7.52 10.67 4.62
CA ASN A 52 7.90 10.90 6.00
C ASN A 52 8.81 9.79 6.57
N SER A 53 8.75 9.57 7.88
CA SER A 53 9.57 8.60 8.58
C SER A 53 9.46 7.17 8.06
N TYR A 54 8.37 6.77 7.44
CA TYR A 54 8.24 5.46 6.80
C TYR A 54 9.24 5.24 5.67
N LEU A 55 9.75 6.31 5.06
CA LEU A 55 10.76 6.24 4.02
C LEU A 55 12.20 6.37 4.51
N TYR A 56 12.46 6.98 5.69
CA TYR A 56 13.84 7.16 6.16
C TYR A 56 14.26 6.25 7.31
N TYR A 57 13.33 5.60 8.04
CA TYR A 57 13.71 4.59 9.02
C TYR A 57 14.41 3.39 8.37
N GLY A 58 15.21 2.64 9.17
CA GLY A 58 15.90 1.45 8.71
C GLY A 58 16.83 1.70 7.51
N ASP A 59 17.67 2.73 7.59
CA ASP A 59 18.67 3.14 6.60
C ASP A 59 18.12 3.66 5.28
N SER A 60 16.91 4.20 5.33
CA SER A 60 16.20 4.84 4.21
C SER A 60 15.87 3.92 3.03
N MET A 61 14.60 3.78 2.77
CA MET A 61 14.07 2.91 1.72
C MET A 61 14.69 3.14 0.34
N HIS A 62 14.97 4.42 -0.03
CA HIS A 62 15.58 4.72 -1.32
C HIS A 62 17.00 4.17 -1.46
N ASN A 63 17.76 4.04 -0.36
CA ASN A 63 19.08 3.41 -0.36
C ASN A 63 18.97 1.91 -0.65
N HIS A 64 18.06 1.21 0.06
CA HIS A 64 17.81 -0.21 -0.20
C HIS A 64 17.33 -0.45 -1.64
N LEU A 65 16.35 0.35 -2.11
CA LEU A 65 15.82 0.23 -3.46
C LEU A 65 16.93 0.41 -4.52
N ARG A 66 17.79 1.44 -4.36
CA ARG A 66 18.91 1.68 -5.26
C ARG A 66 19.89 0.51 -5.29
N ARG A 67 20.16 -0.09 -4.13
CA ARG A 67 21.08 -1.23 -4.01
C ARG A 67 20.50 -2.52 -4.59
N ILE A 68 19.22 -2.78 -4.35
CA ILE A 68 18.50 -3.89 -4.97
C ILE A 68 18.53 -3.74 -6.49
N ALA A 69 18.27 -2.55 -7.03
CA ALA A 69 18.29 -2.28 -8.45
C ALA A 69 19.71 -2.45 -9.05
N ALA A 70 20.73 -1.95 -8.38
CA ALA A 70 22.13 -2.10 -8.81
C ALA A 70 22.64 -3.56 -8.73
N ALA A 71 22.17 -4.34 -7.75
CA ALA A 71 22.51 -5.76 -7.67
C ALA A 71 21.76 -6.60 -8.73
N ALA A 72 20.52 -6.20 -9.07
CA ALA A 72 19.76 -6.84 -10.14
C ALA A 72 20.30 -6.51 -11.54
N GLU A 73 20.88 -5.33 -11.72
CA GLU A 73 21.44 -4.87 -12.99
C GLU A 73 22.69 -4.00 -12.71
N PRO A 74 23.87 -4.62 -12.64
CA PRO A 74 25.11 -3.90 -12.30
C PRO A 74 25.46 -2.74 -13.22
N SER A 75 25.04 -2.78 -14.49
CA SER A 75 25.25 -1.71 -15.46
C SER A 75 24.55 -0.40 -15.03
N TRP A 76 23.50 -0.48 -14.25
CA TRP A 76 22.77 0.69 -13.75
C TRP A 76 23.43 1.40 -12.59
N ALA A 77 24.35 0.76 -11.87
CA ALA A 77 24.90 1.25 -10.61
C ALA A 77 25.38 2.74 -10.67
N LYS A 78 25.90 3.17 -11.81
CA LYS A 78 26.43 4.53 -12.03
C LYS A 78 25.37 5.54 -12.52
N THR A 79 24.23 5.07 -13.00
CA THR A 79 23.20 5.91 -13.63
C THR A 79 21.96 6.11 -12.76
N LEU A 80 21.81 5.34 -11.67
CA LEU A 80 20.67 5.45 -10.76
C LEU A 80 20.75 6.75 -9.93
N GLU A 81 19.81 7.67 -10.18
CA GLU A 81 19.64 8.92 -9.45
C GLU A 81 18.37 8.85 -8.58
N TYR A 82 18.47 8.15 -7.45
CA TYR A 82 17.38 8.05 -6.50
C TYR A 82 17.53 9.10 -5.41
N LYS A 83 16.46 9.86 -5.21
CA LYS A 83 16.38 10.92 -4.21
C LYS A 83 15.22 10.67 -3.25
N SER A 84 15.36 11.17 -2.04
CA SER A 84 14.33 11.10 -1.02
C SER A 84 14.15 12.48 -0.39
N ALA A 85 12.92 12.96 -0.35
CA ALA A 85 12.52 14.18 0.33
C ALA A 85 11.54 13.81 1.44
N THR A 86 12.00 13.86 2.69
CA THR A 86 11.24 13.38 3.84
C THR A 86 11.20 14.40 4.96
N ILE A 87 10.05 14.52 5.61
CA ILE A 87 9.81 15.34 6.80
C ILE A 87 9.15 14.45 7.86
N GLY A 88 9.69 14.38 9.07
CA GLY A 88 9.15 13.55 10.15
C GLY A 88 7.68 13.89 10.45
N GLY A 89 6.81 12.89 10.44
CA GLY A 89 5.37 13.05 10.72
C GLY A 89 4.55 13.80 9.67
N ALA A 90 5.16 14.20 8.54
CA ALA A 90 4.50 15.02 7.53
C ALA A 90 3.38 14.28 6.78
N SER A 91 2.41 15.06 6.32
CA SER A 91 1.48 14.72 5.25
C SER A 91 2.05 15.16 3.91
N LEU A 92 1.51 14.63 2.82
CA LEU A 92 2.01 14.97 1.48
C LEU A 92 1.93 16.49 1.17
N ARG A 93 0.92 17.19 1.67
CA ARG A 93 0.73 18.65 1.50
C ARG A 93 1.82 19.50 2.17
N ASP A 94 2.60 18.93 3.10
CA ASP A 94 3.64 19.64 3.84
C ASP A 94 4.95 19.75 3.04
N HIS A 95 5.00 19.11 1.87
CA HIS A 95 6.13 19.14 0.95
C HIS A 95 5.95 20.18 -0.17
N ASN A 96 7.03 20.90 -0.50
CA ASN A 96 7.05 21.75 -1.70
C ASN A 96 7.31 20.91 -2.94
N ILE A 97 6.27 20.20 -3.42
CA ILE A 97 6.36 19.27 -4.55
C ILE A 97 6.73 19.99 -5.84
N ASP A 98 6.25 21.24 -6.03
CA ASP A 98 6.63 22.04 -7.19
C ASP A 98 8.13 22.23 -7.26
N TRP A 99 8.78 22.63 -6.16
CA TRP A 99 10.23 22.81 -6.12
C TRP A 99 10.98 21.46 -6.25
N LEU A 100 10.57 20.44 -5.50
CA LEU A 100 11.23 19.13 -5.45
C LEU A 100 11.27 18.41 -6.80
N THR A 101 10.27 18.61 -7.64
CA THR A 101 10.15 17.93 -8.94
C THR A 101 10.67 18.75 -10.12
N LYS A 102 11.14 20.01 -9.89
CA LYS A 102 11.79 20.81 -10.93
C LYS A 102 13.15 20.21 -11.30
N PRO A 103 13.48 20.12 -12.60
CA PRO A 103 14.83 19.80 -13.05
C PRO A 103 15.88 20.74 -12.44
N GLY A 104 17.05 20.20 -12.13
CA GLY A 104 18.14 20.97 -11.52
C GLY A 104 18.04 21.10 -9.99
N GLN A 105 16.89 20.78 -9.39
CA GLN A 105 16.75 20.77 -7.94
C GLN A 105 17.24 19.43 -7.35
N ILE A 106 17.61 19.45 -6.07
CA ILE A 106 18.11 18.29 -5.30
C ILE A 106 19.17 17.44 -6.02
N GLY A 107 19.97 18.07 -6.89
CA GLY A 107 21.11 17.44 -7.57
C GLY A 107 20.75 16.51 -8.72
N VAL A 108 19.57 16.60 -9.31
CA VAL A 108 19.14 15.86 -10.50
C VAL A 108 18.83 16.84 -11.61
N LYS A 109 19.57 16.75 -12.73
CA LYS A 109 19.49 17.73 -13.83
C LYS A 109 18.26 17.55 -14.70
N GLU A 110 17.89 16.32 -14.95
CA GLU A 110 16.75 15.94 -15.79
C GLU A 110 15.49 15.71 -14.97
N PRO A 111 14.29 15.77 -15.57
CA PRO A 111 13.05 15.43 -14.86
C PRO A 111 13.08 14.04 -14.25
N PHE A 112 12.47 13.86 -13.08
CA PHE A 112 12.25 12.52 -12.52
C PHE A 112 11.31 11.72 -13.42
N GLN A 113 11.69 10.49 -13.72
CA GLN A 113 10.87 9.58 -14.51
C GLN A 113 9.71 8.99 -13.68
N LEU A 114 9.96 8.77 -12.40
CA LEU A 114 8.97 8.26 -11.47
C LEU A 114 9.08 9.00 -10.13
N VAL A 115 7.94 9.47 -9.63
CA VAL A 115 7.84 10.06 -8.29
C VAL A 115 6.92 9.19 -7.43
N ILE A 116 7.46 8.66 -6.35
CA ILE A 116 6.73 7.82 -5.39
C ILE A 116 6.23 8.71 -4.26
N LEU A 117 4.92 8.80 -4.12
CA LEU A 117 4.25 9.61 -3.10
C LEU A 117 3.78 8.74 -1.94
N GLN A 118 4.24 9.07 -0.73
CA GLN A 118 3.80 8.44 0.51
C GLN A 118 3.06 9.49 1.36
N GLY A 119 1.83 9.18 1.74
CA GLY A 119 1.02 10.01 2.63
C GLY A 119 1.44 9.86 4.10
N HIS A 120 0.76 10.60 4.99
CA HIS A 120 0.85 10.33 6.43
C HIS A 120 0.52 8.85 6.71
N SER A 121 1.15 8.24 7.72
CA SER A 121 0.93 6.83 8.08
C SER A 121 -0.54 6.45 8.26
N ALA A 122 -1.35 7.38 8.78
CA ALA A 122 -2.79 7.23 8.96
C ALA A 122 -3.64 7.83 7.82
N ALA A 123 -3.08 8.14 6.66
CA ALA A 123 -3.79 8.83 5.57
C ALA A 123 -5.09 8.12 5.15
N ALA A 124 -5.11 6.79 5.19
CA ALA A 124 -6.26 5.98 4.81
C ALA A 124 -7.30 5.77 5.93
N LEU A 125 -7.01 6.13 7.19
CA LEU A 125 -7.76 5.66 8.36
C LEU A 125 -8.95 6.54 8.78
N SER A 126 -9.23 7.64 8.08
CA SER A 126 -10.46 8.42 8.26
C SER A 126 -10.77 9.24 7.01
N GLU A 127 -12.04 9.56 6.78
CA GLU A 127 -12.49 10.35 5.62
C GLU A 127 -11.76 11.69 5.49
N LYS A 128 -11.59 12.41 6.60
CA LYS A 128 -10.86 13.69 6.62
C LYS A 128 -9.41 13.53 6.17
N ARG A 129 -8.73 12.48 6.65
CA ARG A 129 -7.33 12.20 6.28
C ARG A 129 -7.22 11.74 4.82
N GLN A 130 -8.17 10.92 4.37
CA GLN A 130 -8.28 10.48 2.98
C GLN A 130 -8.44 11.67 2.03
N GLU A 131 -9.36 12.60 2.33
CA GLU A 131 -9.58 13.79 1.50
C GLU A 131 -8.35 14.71 1.50
N THR A 132 -7.69 14.89 2.65
CA THR A 132 -6.44 15.66 2.74
C THR A 132 -5.35 15.07 1.84
N PHE A 133 -5.18 13.74 1.86
CA PHE A 133 -4.22 13.06 0.99
C PHE A 133 -4.63 13.17 -0.48
N ARG A 134 -5.92 12.95 -0.78
CA ARG A 134 -6.46 12.98 -2.13
C ARG A 134 -6.18 14.30 -2.83
N GLN A 135 -6.49 15.44 -2.19
CA GLN A 135 -6.25 16.77 -2.74
C GLN A 135 -4.76 16.97 -3.04
N ALA A 136 -3.88 16.70 -2.06
CA ALA A 136 -2.45 16.84 -2.24
C ALA A 136 -1.88 15.91 -3.33
N ALA A 137 -2.39 14.68 -3.44
CA ALA A 137 -1.94 13.72 -4.44
C ALA A 137 -2.39 14.10 -5.87
N ILE A 138 -3.58 14.69 -6.03
CA ILE A 138 -4.06 15.21 -7.31
C ILE A 138 -3.17 16.36 -7.79
N GLU A 139 -2.87 17.33 -6.92
CA GLU A 139 -2.00 18.46 -7.24
C GLU A 139 -0.58 17.98 -7.57
N ALA A 140 -0.05 17.07 -6.77
CA ALA A 140 1.26 16.46 -7.02
C ALA A 140 1.33 15.74 -8.37
N ASN A 141 0.33 14.90 -8.66
CA ASN A 141 0.26 14.15 -9.92
C ASN A 141 0.22 15.10 -11.14
N LYS A 142 -0.55 16.19 -11.05
CA LYS A 142 -0.60 17.21 -12.09
C LYS A 142 0.78 17.85 -12.35
N LEU A 143 1.51 18.20 -11.30
CA LEU A 143 2.87 18.76 -11.41
C LEU A 143 3.86 17.74 -11.99
N ILE A 144 3.83 16.50 -11.52
CA ILE A 144 4.72 15.43 -11.97
C ILE A 144 4.49 15.14 -13.45
N THR A 145 3.24 14.96 -13.86
CA THR A 145 2.89 14.62 -15.25
C THR A 145 3.15 15.76 -16.21
N SER A 146 2.95 17.02 -15.80
CA SER A 146 3.30 18.19 -16.63
C SER A 146 4.81 18.30 -16.94
N ARG A 147 5.65 17.60 -16.15
CA ARG A 147 7.11 17.52 -16.34
C ARG A 147 7.56 16.21 -17.01
N GLY A 148 6.61 15.42 -17.52
CA GLY A 148 6.89 14.14 -18.20
C GLY A 148 7.13 12.96 -17.27
N GLY A 149 7.04 13.13 -15.95
CA GLY A 149 7.16 12.06 -14.98
C GLY A 149 5.87 11.24 -14.82
N LYS A 150 5.98 10.12 -14.15
CA LYS A 150 4.86 9.29 -13.71
C LYS A 150 4.78 9.28 -12.19
N THR A 151 3.56 9.12 -11.67
CA THR A 151 3.30 9.01 -10.23
C THR A 151 3.13 7.55 -9.82
N ALA A 152 3.71 7.18 -8.69
CA ALA A 152 3.36 5.95 -7.99
C ALA A 152 2.94 6.29 -6.56
N LEU A 153 2.04 5.49 -6.00
CA LEU A 153 1.56 5.63 -4.63
C LEU A 153 2.13 4.51 -3.75
N TYR A 154 2.80 4.88 -2.68
CA TYR A 154 3.28 3.95 -1.66
C TYR A 154 2.12 3.62 -0.71
N MET A 155 1.55 2.41 -0.83
CA MET A 155 0.53 1.91 0.10
C MET A 155 1.18 1.66 1.47
N THR A 156 0.82 2.46 2.47
CA THR A 156 1.38 2.33 3.83
C THR A 156 0.97 1.00 4.47
N HIS A 157 1.80 0.49 5.37
CA HIS A 157 1.47 -0.67 6.20
C HIS A 157 0.57 -0.27 7.38
N ALA A 158 -0.17 -1.23 7.91
CA ALA A 158 -1.03 -1.04 9.09
C ALA A 158 -0.18 -0.97 10.37
N TYR A 159 -0.69 -0.26 11.37
CA TYR A 159 -0.11 -0.28 12.71
C TYR A 159 -0.29 -1.63 13.39
N VAL A 160 0.66 -1.99 14.24
CA VAL A 160 0.62 -3.18 15.11
C VAL A 160 0.77 -2.76 16.58
N PRO A 161 0.39 -3.59 17.56
CA PRO A 161 0.69 -3.28 18.97
C PRO A 161 2.19 -3.01 19.18
N PRO A 162 2.55 -2.01 19.99
CA PRO A 162 1.74 -1.26 20.95
C PRO A 162 1.09 0.04 20.41
N HIS A 163 1.05 0.27 19.11
CA HIS A 163 0.45 1.51 18.60
C HIS A 163 -1.03 1.62 18.98
N LYS A 164 -1.46 2.79 19.47
CA LYS A 164 -2.83 3.02 19.96
C LYS A 164 -3.94 2.85 18.91
N GLU A 165 -3.61 3.09 17.63
CA GLU A 165 -4.54 2.91 16.50
C GLU A 165 -4.31 1.55 15.81
N ALA A 166 -3.62 0.58 16.45
CA ALA A 166 -3.45 -0.76 15.91
C ALA A 166 -4.82 -1.45 15.76
N ASN A 167 -5.14 -1.88 14.54
CA ASN A 167 -6.38 -2.60 14.23
C ASN A 167 -6.10 -3.56 13.06
N PRO A 168 -6.31 -4.87 13.23
CA PRO A 168 -6.02 -5.86 12.19
C PRO A 168 -6.83 -5.65 10.90
N ASN A 169 -7.97 -4.97 10.98
CA ASN A 169 -8.80 -4.68 9.81
C ASN A 169 -8.36 -3.41 9.04
N SER A 170 -7.45 -2.61 9.60
CA SER A 170 -6.99 -1.37 8.96
C SER A 170 -6.38 -1.60 7.59
N ILE A 171 -5.74 -2.73 7.37
CA ILE A 171 -5.11 -3.03 6.07
C ILE A 171 -6.13 -3.10 4.93
N ARG A 172 -7.36 -3.56 5.17
CA ARG A 172 -8.41 -3.58 4.14
C ARG A 172 -8.85 -2.16 3.76
N GLN A 173 -8.95 -1.26 4.73
CA GLN A 173 -9.26 0.14 4.50
C GLN A 173 -8.11 0.85 3.75
N ILE A 174 -6.87 0.56 4.12
CA ILE A 174 -5.67 1.09 3.45
C ILE A 174 -5.63 0.61 1.99
N GLU A 175 -5.80 -0.67 1.75
CA GLU A 175 -5.82 -1.26 0.41
C GLU A 175 -6.89 -0.61 -0.48
N ALA A 176 -8.14 -0.58 -0.02
CA ALA A 176 -9.25 0.00 -0.76
C ALA A 176 -9.00 1.47 -1.10
N PHE A 177 -8.50 2.25 -0.15
CA PHE A 177 -8.20 3.66 -0.35
C PHE A 177 -7.09 3.88 -1.38
N TYR A 178 -5.95 3.18 -1.25
CA TYR A 178 -4.83 3.37 -2.17
C TYR A 178 -5.15 2.85 -3.59
N ILE A 179 -5.92 1.76 -3.74
CA ILE A 179 -6.39 1.32 -5.06
C ILE A 179 -7.31 2.36 -5.68
N LYS A 180 -8.27 2.90 -4.92
CA LYS A 180 -9.15 4.00 -5.38
C LYS A 180 -8.32 5.18 -5.87
N MET A 181 -7.35 5.62 -5.09
CA MET A 181 -6.47 6.74 -5.43
C MET A 181 -5.61 6.45 -6.66
N GLY A 182 -5.03 5.25 -6.76
CA GLY A 182 -4.26 4.84 -7.92
C GLY A 182 -5.09 4.86 -9.20
N ASN A 183 -6.33 4.39 -9.13
CA ASN A 183 -7.26 4.39 -10.25
C ASN A 183 -7.66 5.82 -10.66
N GLU A 184 -7.94 6.70 -9.69
CA GLU A 184 -8.28 8.10 -9.93
C GLU A 184 -7.13 8.88 -10.59
N LEU A 185 -5.89 8.62 -10.19
CA LEU A 185 -4.71 9.31 -10.68
C LEU A 185 -4.06 8.64 -11.90
N ASN A 186 -4.57 7.49 -12.35
CA ASN A 186 -3.88 6.62 -13.30
C ASN A 186 -2.43 6.34 -12.86
N ALA A 187 -2.22 6.05 -11.58
CA ALA A 187 -0.93 5.87 -10.94
C ALA A 187 -0.73 4.42 -10.48
N LEU A 188 0.52 3.96 -10.54
CA LEU A 188 0.92 2.67 -10.00
C LEU A 188 0.75 2.67 -8.47
N VAL A 189 0.12 1.64 -7.91
CA VAL A 189 0.06 1.43 -6.46
C VAL A 189 1.08 0.38 -6.06
N ILE A 190 1.98 0.73 -5.16
CA ILE A 190 3.02 -0.16 -4.64
C ILE A 190 2.48 -0.83 -3.37
N PRO A 191 2.25 -2.15 -3.35
CA PRO A 191 1.47 -2.82 -2.30
C PRO A 191 2.28 -3.15 -1.04
N VAL A 192 3.04 -2.19 -0.50
CA VAL A 192 3.91 -2.43 0.65
C VAL A 192 3.13 -2.87 1.88
N GLY A 193 1.97 -2.25 2.15
CA GLY A 193 1.14 -2.65 3.29
C GLY A 193 0.68 -4.11 3.22
N LEU A 194 0.38 -4.60 2.02
CA LEU A 194 0.01 -6.01 1.81
C LEU A 194 1.22 -6.94 1.94
N ALA A 195 2.42 -6.49 1.58
CA ALA A 195 3.64 -7.27 1.80
C ALA A 195 3.94 -7.43 3.30
N PHE A 196 3.71 -6.40 4.12
CA PHE A 196 3.82 -6.50 5.58
C PHE A 196 2.81 -7.48 6.17
N GLU A 197 1.54 -7.41 5.74
CA GLU A 197 0.50 -8.35 6.15
C GLU A 197 0.89 -9.79 5.79
N GLU A 198 1.32 -10.03 4.56
CA GLU A 198 1.69 -11.35 4.07
C GLU A 198 2.93 -11.90 4.79
N ALA A 199 3.91 -11.04 5.10
CA ALA A 199 5.07 -11.43 5.88
C ALA A 199 4.69 -11.88 7.30
N TYR A 200 3.84 -11.13 8.00
CA TYR A 200 3.35 -11.56 9.32
C TYR A 200 2.47 -12.81 9.26
N ARG A 201 1.70 -12.99 8.20
CA ARG A 201 0.89 -14.19 8.02
C ARG A 201 1.75 -15.45 7.83
N ARG A 202 2.86 -15.36 7.08
CA ARG A 202 3.77 -16.49 6.83
C ARG A 202 4.80 -16.68 7.93
N HIS A 203 5.23 -15.58 8.53
CA HIS A 203 6.37 -15.53 9.44
C HIS A 203 6.04 -14.61 10.62
N PRO A 204 5.15 -15.03 11.54
CA PRO A 204 4.68 -14.19 12.64
C PRO A 204 5.78 -13.77 13.62
N GLU A 205 6.93 -14.47 13.59
CA GLU A 205 8.12 -14.15 14.40
C GLU A 205 8.88 -12.92 13.89
N MET A 206 8.66 -12.49 12.63
CA MET A 206 9.38 -11.36 12.04
C MET A 206 9.01 -10.05 12.73
N LYS A 207 10.01 -9.22 12.97
CA LYS A 207 9.85 -7.89 13.59
C LYS A 207 9.96 -6.80 12.53
N LEU A 208 8.91 -6.64 11.70
CA LEU A 208 8.91 -5.66 10.61
C LEU A 208 8.73 -4.22 11.10
N HIS A 209 8.15 -4.04 12.28
CA HIS A 209 7.99 -2.73 12.93
C HIS A 209 8.97 -2.56 14.10
N LYS A 210 9.25 -1.30 14.43
CA LYS A 210 9.94 -0.97 15.69
C LYS A 210 9.04 -1.36 16.86
N ALA A 211 9.60 -2.13 17.79
CA ALA A 211 8.84 -2.69 18.92
C ALA A 211 8.30 -1.64 19.90
N TYR A 212 8.94 -0.46 19.95
CA TYR A 212 8.56 0.60 20.88
C TYR A 212 7.33 1.39 20.44
N ASP A 213 6.97 1.38 19.15
CA ASP A 213 5.84 2.18 18.67
C ASP A 213 4.84 1.41 17.78
N GLY A 214 5.22 0.27 17.21
CA GLY A 214 4.35 -0.53 16.34
C GLY A 214 3.93 0.18 15.06
N SER A 215 4.66 1.23 14.66
CA SER A 215 4.38 2.08 13.51
C SER A 215 5.54 2.12 12.52
N HIS A 216 6.71 2.56 12.97
CA HIS A 216 7.88 2.72 12.10
C HIS A 216 8.46 1.38 11.65
N PRO A 217 8.92 1.27 10.40
CA PRO A 217 9.54 0.05 9.94
C PRO A 217 10.89 -0.19 10.63
N SER A 218 11.20 -1.44 10.92
CA SER A 218 12.54 -1.90 11.27
C SER A 218 13.42 -1.96 10.01
N LEU A 219 14.68 -2.36 10.16
CA LEU A 219 15.57 -2.59 9.01
C LEU A 219 14.97 -3.61 8.03
N ILE A 220 14.52 -4.77 8.52
CA ILE A 220 13.93 -5.81 7.67
C ILE A 220 12.58 -5.37 7.08
N GLY A 221 11.80 -4.53 7.79
CA GLY A 221 10.59 -3.92 7.25
C GLY A 221 10.90 -2.94 6.11
N THR A 222 11.94 -2.13 6.25
CA THR A 222 12.40 -1.21 5.19
C THR A 222 12.93 -1.97 3.98
N TYR A 223 13.67 -3.05 4.20
CA TYR A 223 14.10 -3.95 3.12
C TYR A 223 12.90 -4.54 2.36
N LEU A 224 11.90 -5.07 3.08
CA LEU A 224 10.68 -5.61 2.48
C LEU A 224 9.94 -4.56 1.64
N ALA A 225 9.83 -3.33 2.15
CA ALA A 225 9.23 -2.21 1.43
C ALA A 225 10.00 -1.90 0.13
N ALA A 226 11.33 -1.89 0.19
CA ALA A 226 12.18 -1.64 -0.98
C ALA A 226 12.09 -2.79 -2.01
N ALA A 227 12.10 -4.05 -1.57
CA ALA A 227 11.95 -5.23 -2.43
C ALA A 227 10.57 -5.23 -3.13
N THR A 228 9.50 -4.96 -2.38
CA THR A 228 8.14 -4.82 -2.95
C THR A 228 8.08 -3.68 -3.97
N THR A 229 8.73 -2.55 -3.66
CA THR A 229 8.81 -1.41 -4.58
C THR A 229 9.58 -1.77 -5.84
N PHE A 230 10.69 -2.47 -5.73
CA PHE A 230 11.45 -2.94 -6.89
C PHE A 230 10.60 -3.84 -7.80
N GLY A 231 9.93 -4.83 -7.23
CA GLY A 231 9.04 -5.72 -7.99
C GLY A 231 7.91 -4.98 -8.70
N ALA A 232 7.29 -3.99 -8.02
CA ALA A 232 6.20 -3.20 -8.59
C ALA A 232 6.67 -2.25 -9.70
N VAL A 233 7.81 -1.56 -9.50
CA VAL A 233 8.34 -0.51 -10.39
C VAL A 233 9.06 -1.09 -11.60
N TYR A 234 9.81 -2.18 -11.42
CA TYR A 234 10.61 -2.78 -12.49
C TYR A 234 9.98 -4.03 -13.12
N GLY A 235 8.93 -4.58 -12.51
CA GLY A 235 8.31 -5.83 -12.98
C GLY A 235 9.25 -7.05 -12.90
N ARG A 236 10.31 -6.96 -12.08
CA ARG A 236 11.36 -7.98 -11.93
C ARG A 236 11.30 -8.61 -10.54
N PRO A 237 11.60 -9.91 -10.41
CA PRO A 237 11.66 -10.57 -9.11
C PRO A 237 12.87 -10.09 -8.29
N THR A 238 12.73 -10.18 -6.97
CA THR A 238 13.80 -9.91 -6.01
C THR A 238 14.44 -11.19 -5.48
N VAL A 239 13.78 -12.34 -5.62
CA VAL A 239 14.35 -13.64 -5.20
C VAL A 239 15.69 -13.87 -5.91
N GLY A 240 16.74 -14.12 -5.11
CA GLY A 240 18.10 -14.28 -5.59
C GLY A 240 18.91 -12.99 -5.71
N ASN A 241 18.33 -11.82 -5.40
CA ASN A 241 19.07 -10.57 -5.33
C ASN A 241 20.09 -10.63 -4.18
N SER A 242 21.33 -10.27 -4.44
CA SER A 242 22.45 -10.42 -3.51
C SER A 242 22.55 -9.33 -2.44
N PHE A 243 21.80 -8.22 -2.56
CA PHE A 243 21.85 -7.15 -1.55
C PHE A 243 21.14 -7.58 -0.26
N ASP A 244 21.87 -7.62 0.82
CA ASP A 244 21.49 -8.13 2.14
C ASP A 244 21.50 -7.06 3.24
N ALA A 245 21.33 -5.78 2.86
CA ALA A 245 21.47 -4.65 3.76
C ALA A 245 22.84 -4.57 4.45
N PHE A 246 23.91 -4.78 3.68
CA PHE A 246 25.31 -4.74 4.13
C PHE A 246 25.67 -5.82 5.15
N GLY A 247 25.07 -6.99 5.07
CA GLY A 247 25.30 -8.12 5.97
C GLY A 247 24.41 -8.08 7.23
N GLU A 248 23.53 -7.11 7.36
CA GLU A 248 22.63 -6.98 8.51
C GLU A 248 21.42 -7.95 8.46
N ILE A 249 21.14 -8.53 7.27
CA ILE A 249 20.05 -9.48 7.09
C ILE A 249 20.64 -10.84 6.73
N ASP A 250 20.43 -11.83 7.59
CA ASP A 250 20.87 -13.19 7.32
C ASP A 250 20.19 -13.80 6.09
N ALA A 251 20.84 -14.76 5.43
CA ALA A 251 20.40 -15.33 4.17
C ALA A 251 19.01 -15.98 4.24
N ALA A 252 18.62 -16.57 5.37
CA ALA A 252 17.33 -17.21 5.52
C ALA A 252 16.21 -16.18 5.61
N THR A 253 16.41 -15.13 6.41
CA THR A 253 15.49 -13.98 6.51
C THR A 253 15.41 -13.24 5.17
N LEU A 254 16.53 -12.97 4.52
CA LEU A 254 16.58 -12.32 3.21
C LEU A 254 15.72 -13.04 2.17
N LYS A 255 15.90 -14.37 2.05
CA LYS A 255 15.12 -15.20 1.13
C LYS A 255 13.61 -15.12 1.42
N LYS A 256 13.20 -15.16 2.69
CA LYS A 256 11.80 -15.03 3.09
C LYS A 256 11.21 -13.66 2.68
N LEU A 257 11.95 -12.57 2.93
CA LEU A 257 11.50 -11.21 2.56
C LEU A 257 11.35 -11.05 1.05
N GLN A 258 12.31 -11.53 0.28
CA GLN A 258 12.27 -11.51 -1.19
C GLN A 258 11.07 -12.32 -1.73
N GLN A 259 10.84 -13.52 -1.21
CA GLN A 259 9.72 -14.36 -1.62
C GLN A 259 8.37 -13.69 -1.31
N VAL A 260 8.22 -13.08 -0.13
CA VAL A 260 7.02 -12.35 0.24
C VAL A 260 6.78 -11.15 -0.68
N ALA A 261 7.83 -10.38 -0.98
CA ALA A 261 7.74 -9.23 -1.88
C ALA A 261 7.26 -9.66 -3.27
N ASP A 262 7.90 -10.66 -3.87
CA ASP A 262 7.59 -11.14 -5.21
C ASP A 262 6.17 -11.72 -5.30
N ASP A 263 5.77 -12.56 -4.34
CA ASP A 263 4.43 -13.16 -4.31
C ASP A 263 3.33 -12.10 -4.11
N THR A 264 3.60 -11.10 -3.24
CA THR A 264 2.65 -10.00 -3.02
C THR A 264 2.45 -9.19 -4.28
N VAL A 265 3.53 -8.83 -4.97
CA VAL A 265 3.47 -8.07 -6.23
C VAL A 265 2.73 -8.85 -7.31
N LYS A 266 3.06 -10.13 -7.49
CA LYS A 266 2.37 -11.01 -8.45
C LYS A 266 0.87 -11.08 -8.16
N LYS A 267 0.50 -11.38 -6.93
CA LYS A 267 -0.90 -11.48 -6.51
C LYS A 267 -1.65 -10.16 -6.69
N PHE A 268 -1.05 -9.03 -6.29
CA PHE A 268 -1.69 -7.71 -6.35
C PHE A 268 -1.99 -7.28 -7.78
N PHE A 269 -1.09 -7.53 -8.71
CA PHE A 269 -1.27 -7.17 -10.12
C PHE A 269 -1.91 -8.27 -10.97
N GLY A 270 -2.10 -9.48 -10.45
CA GLY A 270 -2.69 -10.62 -11.18
C GLY A 270 -1.77 -11.16 -12.27
N ARG A 271 -0.48 -11.23 -12.01
CA ARG A 271 0.56 -11.70 -12.94
C ARG A 271 1.51 -12.72 -12.32
#